data_84cf2a0778d54a573ecc83aba7f5c2cb
#
_entry.id   84cf2a0778d54a573ecc83aba7f5c2cb
#
_cell.length_a   1.000
_cell.length_b   1.000
_cell.length_c   1.000
_cell.angle_alpha   90.00
_cell.angle_beta   90.00
_cell.angle_gamma   90.00
#
_symmetry.space_group_name_H-M   'P 1'
#
loop_
_entity.id
_entity.type
_entity.pdbx_description
1 polymer ?
#
loop_
_entity_poly.entity_id
_entity_poly.type
_entity_poly.pdbx_seq_one_letter_code
_entity_poly.pdbx_strand_id
1 'polypeptide(L)'
;MIRHATAAAHGLAGGDFVRNLVEKGHEQSQRVGRFLKKHELIPDIVLSSPVLRAKETAEILAAEGCPKPVIEPWLACGMRPETVLQELKAYEQFNRIAMVGHEPDFSALVEHILGAETYSIRVKKASIISLEVGRHPLLNFSIPCKLLK
;
A
#
# COMPACT_ATOMS: atom_id res chain seq x y z
N MET A 1 -4.52 2.67 -0.35
CA MET A 1 -3.58 1.52 -0.34
C MET A 1 -2.52 1.72 -1.39
N ILE A 2 -1.29 1.33 -1.10
CA ILE A 2 -0.14 1.45 -2.00
C ILE A 2 0.58 0.09 -2.00
N ARG A 3 0.58 -0.61 -3.14
CA ARG A 3 1.38 -1.83 -3.25
C ARG A 3 2.86 -1.47 -3.24
N HIS A 4 3.69 -2.25 -2.52
CA HIS A 4 5.15 -2.04 -2.52
C HIS A 4 5.71 -1.92 -3.94
N ALA A 5 6.79 -1.16 -4.09
CA ALA A 5 7.46 -0.91 -5.36
C ALA A 5 8.30 -2.12 -5.83
N THR A 6 9.00 -1.99 -6.93
CA THR A 6 9.79 -3.08 -7.52
C THR A 6 10.97 -3.46 -6.63
N ALA A 7 10.98 -4.70 -6.17
CA ALA A 7 12.02 -5.28 -5.34
C ALA A 7 12.88 -6.28 -6.13
N ALA A 8 14.02 -6.64 -5.54
CA ALA A 8 14.93 -7.66 -6.06
C ALA A 8 14.19 -8.99 -6.34
N ALA A 9 14.73 -9.78 -7.27
CA ALA A 9 14.15 -11.06 -7.67
C ALA A 9 14.12 -12.07 -6.50
N HIS A 10 13.26 -13.07 -6.61
CA HIS A 10 13.27 -14.21 -5.69
C HIS A 10 14.57 -15.01 -5.82
N GLY A 11 14.92 -15.74 -4.75
CA GLY A 11 16.12 -16.61 -4.74
C GLY A 11 17.37 -16.00 -4.12
N LEU A 12 17.29 -14.79 -3.57
CA LEU A 12 18.39 -14.23 -2.77
C LEU A 12 18.48 -14.92 -1.40
N ALA A 13 19.71 -15.01 -0.87
CA ALA A 13 19.95 -15.46 0.50
C ALA A 13 19.11 -14.63 1.49
N GLY A 14 18.46 -15.28 2.45
CA GLY A 14 17.59 -14.64 3.44
C GLY A 14 16.10 -14.67 3.14
N GLY A 15 15.68 -15.21 1.99
CA GLY A 15 14.26 -15.43 1.67
C GLY A 15 13.51 -14.20 1.19
N ASP A 16 12.17 -14.31 1.12
CA ASP A 16 11.29 -13.28 0.53
C ASP A 16 11.20 -12.00 1.38
N PHE A 17 11.31 -12.11 2.70
CA PHE A 17 11.16 -10.99 3.64
C PHE A 17 12.25 -9.93 3.52
N VAL A 18 13.46 -10.32 3.13
CA VAL A 18 14.64 -9.44 3.06
C VAL A 18 14.93 -8.90 1.67
N ARG A 19 14.03 -9.10 0.70
CA ARG A 19 14.18 -8.51 -0.64
C ARG A 19 13.99 -7.00 -0.57
N ASN A 20 15.07 -6.27 -0.80
CA ASN A 20 15.10 -4.82 -0.86
C ASN A 20 14.52 -4.30 -2.18
N LEU A 21 14.21 -3.00 -2.24
CA LEU A 21 13.88 -2.33 -3.49
C LEU A 21 15.10 -2.28 -4.41
N VAL A 22 14.86 -2.40 -5.71
CA VAL A 22 15.84 -2.05 -6.74
C VAL A 22 15.69 -0.58 -7.14
N GLU A 23 16.65 -0.02 -7.89
CA GLU A 23 16.63 1.39 -8.33
C GLU A 23 15.28 1.83 -8.88
N LYS A 24 14.73 1.04 -9.79
CA LYS A 24 13.36 1.26 -10.30
C LYS A 24 12.29 1.34 -9.20
N GLY A 25 12.45 0.59 -8.13
CA GLY A 25 11.54 0.61 -6.97
C GLY A 25 11.65 1.92 -6.20
N HIS A 26 12.87 2.42 -6.01
CA HIS A 26 13.12 3.72 -5.39
C HIS A 26 12.46 4.84 -6.20
N GLU A 27 12.70 4.90 -7.51
CA GLU A 27 12.06 5.88 -8.41
C GLU A 27 10.54 5.82 -8.38
N GLN A 28 9.97 4.60 -8.37
CA GLN A 28 8.52 4.40 -8.28
C GLN A 28 7.95 4.95 -6.96
N SER A 29 8.62 4.67 -5.84
CA SER A 29 8.20 5.13 -4.51
C SER A 29 8.24 6.65 -4.40
N GLN A 30 9.31 7.28 -4.90
CA GLN A 30 9.42 8.75 -4.98
C GLN A 30 8.31 9.35 -5.84
N ARG A 31 8.00 8.75 -7.00
CA ARG A 31 6.92 9.20 -7.88
C ARG A 31 5.57 9.14 -7.17
N VAL A 32 5.30 8.08 -6.42
CA VAL A 32 4.08 7.96 -5.59
C VAL A 32 4.03 9.08 -4.55
N GLY A 33 5.10 9.31 -3.79
CA GLY A 33 5.15 10.35 -2.77
C GLY A 33 4.91 11.75 -3.36
N ARG A 34 5.61 12.09 -4.46
CA ARG A 34 5.42 13.38 -5.16
C ARG A 34 4.00 13.54 -5.70
N PHE A 35 3.39 12.47 -6.23
CA PHE A 35 1.99 12.49 -6.67
C PHE A 35 1.05 12.80 -5.52
N LEU A 36 1.19 12.12 -4.38
CA LEU A 36 0.36 12.36 -3.20
C LEU A 36 0.47 13.82 -2.73
N LYS A 37 1.68 14.37 -2.69
CA LYS A 37 1.92 15.75 -2.30
C LYS A 37 1.30 16.75 -3.29
N LYS A 38 1.55 16.56 -4.58
CA LYS A 38 1.08 17.44 -5.66
C LYS A 38 -0.45 17.55 -5.71
N HIS A 39 -1.15 16.45 -5.40
CA HIS A 39 -2.60 16.35 -5.47
C HIS A 39 -3.31 16.46 -4.11
N GLU A 40 -2.60 16.92 -3.07
CA GLU A 40 -3.15 17.10 -1.71
C GLU A 40 -3.75 15.80 -1.12
N LEU A 41 -3.10 14.67 -1.45
CA LEU A 41 -3.51 13.32 -1.03
C LEU A 41 -2.61 12.74 0.08
N ILE A 42 -1.81 13.59 0.73
CA ILE A 42 -0.97 13.16 1.86
C ILE A 42 -1.86 12.52 2.94
N PRO A 43 -1.55 11.31 3.39
CA PRO A 43 -2.33 10.65 4.45
C PRO A 43 -2.04 11.26 5.82
N ASP A 44 -2.97 11.06 6.76
CA ASP A 44 -2.78 11.44 8.16
C ASP A 44 -1.84 10.46 8.87
N ILE A 45 -1.82 9.20 8.43
CA ILE A 45 -0.95 8.14 8.93
C ILE A 45 -0.59 7.17 7.79
N VAL A 46 0.62 6.61 7.87
CA VAL A 46 1.09 5.53 6.98
C VAL A 46 1.30 4.28 7.81
N LEU A 47 0.59 3.22 7.49
CA LEU A 47 0.77 1.88 8.06
C LEU A 47 1.54 1.02 7.05
N SER A 48 2.56 0.31 7.47
CA SER A 48 3.38 -0.50 6.58
C SER A 48 3.55 -1.94 7.05
N SER A 49 3.53 -2.86 6.10
CA SER A 49 4.02 -4.21 6.31
C SER A 49 5.46 -4.21 6.85
N PRO A 50 5.83 -5.16 7.75
CA PRO A 50 7.21 -5.32 8.22
C PRO A 50 8.16 -5.87 7.14
N VAL A 51 7.65 -6.36 6.02
CA VAL A 51 8.47 -6.93 4.94
C VAL A 51 9.30 -5.83 4.27
N LEU A 52 10.61 -6.04 4.10
CA LEU A 52 11.59 -5.01 3.77
C LEU A 52 11.17 -4.12 2.58
N ARG A 53 10.73 -4.69 1.46
CA ARG A 53 10.31 -3.93 0.27
C ARG A 53 9.13 -2.98 0.50
N ALA A 54 8.20 -3.35 1.40
CA ALA A 54 7.08 -2.48 1.77
C ALA A 54 7.55 -1.38 2.73
N LYS A 55 8.37 -1.74 3.70
CA LYS A 55 8.98 -0.81 4.65
C LYS A 55 9.80 0.27 3.91
N GLU A 56 10.71 -0.13 3.01
CA GLU A 56 11.50 0.82 2.21
C GLU A 56 10.60 1.71 1.33
N THR A 57 9.55 1.14 0.71
CA THR A 57 8.55 1.95 -0.02
C THR A 57 7.97 3.03 0.89
N ALA A 58 7.50 2.67 2.08
CA ALA A 58 6.89 3.60 3.03
C ALA A 58 7.89 4.65 3.57
N GLU A 59 9.14 4.28 3.81
CA GLU A 59 10.21 5.19 4.22
C GLU A 59 10.51 6.25 3.14
N ILE A 60 10.49 5.85 1.87
CA ILE A 60 10.65 6.78 0.74
C ILE A 60 9.45 7.73 0.64
N LEU A 61 8.22 7.25 0.86
CA LEU A 61 7.04 8.11 0.95
C LEU A 61 7.20 9.16 2.05
N ALA A 62 7.76 8.79 3.20
CA ALA A 62 8.03 9.72 4.29
C ALA A 62 9.07 10.79 3.89
N ALA A 63 10.11 10.42 3.16
CA ALA A 63 11.09 11.36 2.61
C ALA A 63 10.47 12.36 1.62
N GLU A 64 9.40 11.98 0.93
CA GLU A 64 8.65 12.84 -0.01
C GLU A 64 7.56 13.68 0.69
N GLY A 65 7.40 13.57 2.02
CA GLY A 65 6.51 14.40 2.83
C GLY A 65 5.30 13.71 3.43
N CYS A 66 5.18 12.38 3.31
CA CYS A 66 4.19 11.61 4.08
C CYS A 66 4.64 11.44 5.54
N PRO A 67 3.73 11.11 6.46
CA PRO A 67 4.10 10.73 7.84
C PRO A 67 5.06 9.55 7.87
N LYS A 68 5.89 9.47 8.90
CA LYS A 68 6.73 8.28 9.15
C LYS A 68 5.85 7.04 9.29
N PRO A 69 6.24 5.90 8.66
CA PRO A 69 5.42 4.70 8.72
C PRO A 69 5.40 4.08 10.11
N VAL A 70 4.21 3.62 10.51
CA VAL A 70 3.99 2.71 11.62
C VAL A 70 4.02 1.30 11.06
N ILE A 71 4.83 0.43 11.64
CA ILE A 71 4.96 -0.97 11.18
C ILE A 71 3.88 -1.80 11.84
N GLU A 72 3.06 -2.43 11.00
CA GLU A 72 1.94 -3.26 11.42
C GLU A 72 2.12 -4.71 10.98
N PRO A 73 2.33 -5.65 11.93
CA PRO A 73 2.55 -7.07 11.60
C PRO A 73 1.41 -7.70 10.79
N TRP A 74 0.18 -7.25 11.00
CA TRP A 74 -1.00 -7.75 10.29
C TRP A 74 -1.05 -7.34 8.80
N LEU A 75 -0.19 -6.41 8.35
CA LEU A 75 0.00 -6.06 6.94
C LEU A 75 1.05 -6.95 6.23
N ALA A 76 1.63 -7.93 6.91
CA ALA A 76 2.51 -8.90 6.27
C ALA A 76 1.78 -9.71 5.19
N CYS A 77 2.54 -10.38 4.31
CA CYS A 77 1.97 -11.21 3.26
C CYS A 77 1.01 -12.27 3.81
N GLY A 78 -0.13 -12.47 3.15
CA GLY A 78 -1.20 -13.35 3.60
C GLY A 78 -2.24 -12.67 4.50
N MET A 79 -2.30 -11.35 4.47
CA MET A 79 -3.26 -10.53 5.17
C MET A 79 -4.70 -10.89 4.76
N ARG A 80 -5.57 -11.10 5.76
CA ARG A 80 -6.99 -11.37 5.53
C ARG A 80 -7.81 -10.08 5.60
N PRO A 81 -8.78 -9.86 4.69
CA PRO A 81 -9.62 -8.67 4.68
C PRO A 81 -10.33 -8.38 6.01
N GLU A 82 -10.86 -9.41 6.67
CA GLU A 82 -11.56 -9.27 7.95
C GLU A 82 -10.63 -8.78 9.06
N THR A 83 -9.38 -9.28 9.06
CA THR A 83 -8.35 -8.83 10.01
C THR A 83 -8.05 -7.35 9.81
N VAL A 84 -7.85 -6.91 8.56
CA VAL A 84 -7.61 -5.49 8.25
C VAL A 84 -8.74 -4.60 8.76
N LEU A 85 -9.99 -4.96 8.46
CA LEU A 85 -11.15 -4.18 8.88
C LEU A 85 -11.28 -4.10 10.40
N GLN A 86 -10.87 -5.16 11.10
CA GLN A 86 -10.84 -5.17 12.57
C GLN A 86 -9.72 -4.27 13.12
N GLU A 87 -8.51 -4.40 12.58
CA GLU A 87 -7.33 -3.65 13.03
C GLU A 87 -7.45 -2.14 12.72
N LEU A 88 -8.09 -1.77 11.61
CA LEU A 88 -8.33 -0.37 11.24
C LEU A 88 -9.21 0.38 12.24
N LYS A 89 -9.97 -0.31 13.10
CA LYS A 89 -10.74 0.33 14.18
C LYS A 89 -9.85 1.07 15.17
N ALA A 90 -8.61 0.65 15.37
CA ALA A 90 -7.64 1.35 16.21
C ALA A 90 -7.20 2.71 15.63
N TYR A 91 -7.54 2.98 14.35
CA TYR A 91 -7.12 4.17 13.61
C TYR A 91 -8.30 5.05 13.17
N GLU A 92 -9.48 4.88 13.75
CA GLU A 92 -10.71 5.62 13.38
C GLU A 92 -10.60 7.15 13.55
N GLN A 93 -9.63 7.63 14.36
CA GLN A 93 -9.35 9.05 14.53
C GLN A 93 -8.71 9.71 13.29
N PHE A 94 -8.19 8.93 12.36
CA PHE A 94 -7.55 9.43 11.15
C PHE A 94 -8.53 9.41 9.97
N ASN A 95 -8.61 10.52 9.24
CA ASN A 95 -9.50 10.63 8.07
C ASN A 95 -8.92 9.92 6.84
N ARG A 96 -7.59 9.96 6.68
CA ARG A 96 -6.91 9.36 5.53
C ARG A 96 -5.76 8.47 5.99
N ILE A 97 -5.96 7.16 5.83
CA ILE A 97 -4.99 6.14 6.21
C ILE A 97 -4.35 5.57 4.93
N ALA A 98 -3.03 5.62 4.82
CA ALA A 98 -2.32 4.88 3.79
C ALA A 98 -1.83 3.55 4.35
N MET A 99 -2.03 2.47 3.61
CA MET A 99 -1.45 1.15 3.89
C MET A 99 -0.47 0.79 2.79
N VAL A 100 0.74 0.37 3.15
CA VAL A 100 1.76 -0.11 2.23
C VAL A 100 1.94 -1.62 2.43
N GLY A 101 1.67 -2.40 1.39
CA GLY A 101 1.62 -3.87 1.50
C GLY A 101 1.73 -4.59 0.17
N HIS A 102 1.04 -5.71 0.05
CA HIS A 102 1.32 -6.77 -0.91
C HIS A 102 0.12 -7.16 -1.79
N GLU A 103 0.42 -7.88 -2.87
CA GLU A 103 -0.51 -8.67 -3.66
C GLU A 103 -0.30 -10.16 -3.37
N PRO A 104 -1.39 -10.96 -3.38
CA PRO A 104 -2.78 -10.62 -3.79
C PRO A 104 -3.64 -9.98 -2.68
N ASP A 105 -3.07 -9.65 -1.54
CA ASP A 105 -3.81 -9.21 -0.35
C ASP A 105 -4.62 -7.93 -0.60
N PHE A 106 -4.06 -6.96 -1.31
CA PHE A 106 -4.75 -5.69 -1.59
C PHE A 106 -5.89 -5.84 -2.60
N SER A 107 -5.73 -6.64 -3.65
CA SER A 107 -6.86 -6.93 -4.53
C SER A 107 -7.97 -7.65 -3.79
N ALA A 108 -7.65 -8.66 -2.99
CA ALA A 108 -8.63 -9.37 -2.16
C ALA A 108 -9.35 -8.45 -1.17
N LEU A 109 -8.63 -7.51 -0.54
CA LEU A 109 -9.23 -6.54 0.37
C LEU A 109 -10.22 -5.61 -0.35
N VAL A 110 -9.84 -5.06 -1.51
CA VAL A 110 -10.72 -4.19 -2.30
C VAL A 110 -11.95 -4.94 -2.77
N GLU A 111 -11.79 -6.15 -3.29
CA GLU A 111 -12.89 -7.02 -3.73
C GLU A 111 -13.84 -7.34 -2.56
N HIS A 112 -13.32 -7.66 -1.39
CA HIS A 112 -14.12 -7.91 -0.19
C HIS A 112 -14.93 -6.66 0.24
N ILE A 113 -14.30 -5.50 0.29
CA ILE A 113 -14.95 -4.24 0.70
C ILE A 113 -16.05 -3.84 -0.28
N LEU A 114 -15.81 -3.98 -1.57
CA LEU A 114 -16.77 -3.60 -2.62
C LEU A 114 -17.81 -4.68 -2.93
N GLY A 115 -17.68 -5.89 -2.39
CA GLY A 115 -18.53 -7.03 -2.74
C GLY A 115 -18.33 -7.47 -4.19
N ALA A 116 -17.14 -7.29 -4.74
CA ALA A 116 -16.79 -7.66 -6.12
C ALA A 116 -16.36 -9.14 -6.21
N GLU A 117 -16.43 -9.71 -7.42
CA GLU A 117 -15.95 -11.06 -7.67
C GLU A 117 -14.42 -11.15 -7.53
N THR A 118 -13.93 -12.32 -7.12
CA THR A 118 -12.51 -12.62 -7.02
C THR A 118 -11.81 -12.44 -8.37
N TYR A 119 -10.61 -11.86 -8.35
CA TYR A 119 -9.78 -11.53 -9.53
C TYR A 119 -10.34 -10.43 -10.45
N SER A 120 -11.30 -9.64 -9.99
CA SER A 120 -11.84 -8.50 -10.76
C SER A 120 -10.93 -7.27 -10.74
N ILE A 121 -9.95 -7.21 -9.83
CA ILE A 121 -9.04 -6.07 -9.65
C ILE A 121 -7.58 -6.50 -9.81
N ARG A 122 -6.81 -5.69 -10.53
CA ARG A 122 -5.37 -5.90 -10.70
C ARG A 122 -4.58 -4.72 -10.13
N VAL A 123 -3.79 -4.99 -9.09
CA VAL A 123 -2.93 -3.99 -8.44
C VAL A 123 -1.48 -4.19 -8.86
N LYS A 124 -0.94 -3.29 -9.68
CA LYS A 124 0.47 -3.32 -10.11
C LYS A 124 1.39 -2.77 -9.01
N LYS A 125 2.70 -3.07 -9.08
CA LYS A 125 3.71 -2.51 -8.16
C LYS A 125 3.65 -0.99 -8.15
N ALA A 126 3.73 -0.40 -6.95
CA ALA A 126 3.59 1.04 -6.69
C ALA A 126 2.29 1.67 -7.26
N SER A 127 1.22 0.88 -7.43
CA SER A 127 -0.11 1.44 -7.69
C SER A 127 -0.68 2.07 -6.43
N ILE A 128 -1.48 3.12 -6.62
CA ILE A 128 -2.28 3.74 -5.57
C ILE A 128 -3.74 3.36 -5.79
N ILE A 129 -4.40 2.92 -4.73
CA ILE A 129 -5.84 2.69 -4.70
C ILE A 129 -6.43 3.57 -3.60
N SER A 130 -7.40 4.39 -3.93
CA SER A 130 -8.19 5.18 -2.98
C SER A 130 -9.58 4.59 -2.86
N LEU A 131 -9.94 4.24 -1.64
CA LEU A 131 -11.18 3.57 -1.29
C LEU A 131 -11.78 4.22 -0.04
N GLU A 132 -13.05 4.52 -0.07
CA GLU A 132 -13.82 4.85 1.13
C GLU A 132 -14.39 3.58 1.73
N VAL A 133 -14.19 3.43 3.05
CA VAL A 133 -14.67 2.28 3.81
C VAL A 133 -15.82 2.75 4.70
N GLY A 134 -16.92 2.02 4.71
CA GLY A 134 -18.08 2.36 5.52
C GLY A 134 -19.34 1.62 5.05
N ARG A 135 -20.51 2.13 5.44
CA ARG A 135 -21.80 1.53 5.08
C ARG A 135 -22.01 1.42 3.55
N HIS A 136 -21.47 2.38 2.81
CA HIS A 136 -21.52 2.43 1.35
C HIS A 136 -20.09 2.64 0.82
N PRO A 137 -19.33 1.56 0.67
CA PRO A 137 -17.94 1.67 0.22
C PRO A 137 -17.86 2.18 -1.22
N LEU A 138 -16.85 2.99 -1.50
CA LEU A 138 -16.67 3.62 -2.81
C LEU A 138 -15.21 3.54 -3.25
N LEU A 139 -14.96 3.01 -4.43
CA LEU A 139 -13.67 3.10 -5.09
C LEU A 139 -13.54 4.46 -5.79
N ASN A 140 -12.73 5.36 -5.23
CA ASN A 140 -12.48 6.67 -5.82
C ASN A 140 -11.60 6.57 -7.07
N PHE A 141 -10.47 5.85 -6.96
CA PHE A 141 -9.58 5.59 -8.08
C PHE A 141 -8.63 4.42 -7.82
N SER A 142 -8.11 3.87 -8.91
CA SER A 142 -6.98 2.92 -8.92
C SER A 142 -6.02 3.33 -10.04
N ILE A 143 -4.82 3.82 -9.69
CA ILE A 143 -3.86 4.38 -10.64
C ILE A 143 -2.54 3.59 -10.58
N PRO A 144 -2.11 2.97 -11.69
CA PRO A 144 -0.80 2.34 -11.76
C PRO A 144 0.31 3.38 -11.80
N CYS A 145 1.44 3.11 -11.15
CA CYS A 145 2.57 4.02 -11.01
C CYS A 145 3.03 4.68 -12.33
N LYS A 146 2.97 3.96 -13.45
CA LYS A 146 3.38 4.49 -14.77
C LYS A 146 2.56 5.71 -15.23
N LEU A 147 1.35 5.89 -14.69
CA LEU A 147 0.46 7.00 -15.03
C LEU A 147 0.52 8.17 -14.03
N LEU A 148 1.27 8.03 -12.93
CA LEU A 148 1.49 9.11 -11.97
C LEU A 148 2.44 10.16 -12.58
N LYS A 149 1.98 11.40 -12.65
CA LYS A 149 2.74 12.53 -13.18
C LYS A 149 2.79 13.68 -12.18
#